data_e50a48e77d8a47c2576bc85c187eabae
#
_entry.id   e50a48e77d8a47c2576bc85c187eabae
#
_cell.length_a   1.000
_cell.length_b   1.000
_cell.length_c   1.000
_cell.angle_alpha   90.00
_cell.angle_beta   90.00
_cell.angle_gamma   90.00
#
_symmetry.space_group_name_H-M   'P 1'
#
loop_
_entity.id
_entity.type
_entity.pdbx_description
1 polymer ?
#
loop_
_entity_poly.entity_id
_entity_poly.type
_entity_poly.pdbx_seq_one_letter_code
_entity_poly.pdbx_strand_id
1 'polypeptide(L)'
;MKISAYITFILITKSFIFSTNYFVAISYGDDTNNGLSINAPFKTIGKAASTKSSGDICYIRQGRYHETISIDNIDGTSSSPVIFTNYNNERVVIDGTIPITSAWTKVGSSNIWRTKLTQDIWQLFINWEEQVMAR
;
A
#
# COMPACT_ATOMS: atom_id res chain seq x y z
N MET A 1 3.78 -58.27 37.36
CA MET A 1 3.94 -56.84 37.20
C MET A 1 3.85 -56.55 35.70
N LYS A 2 2.70 -56.01 35.22
CA LYS A 2 2.50 -55.70 33.79
C LYS A 2 2.86 -54.23 33.57
N ILE A 3 3.92 -53.98 32.80
CA ILE A 3 4.34 -52.64 32.39
C ILE A 3 3.55 -52.29 31.11
N SER A 4 2.59 -51.38 31.22
CA SER A 4 1.85 -50.84 30.08
C SER A 4 2.64 -49.69 29.48
N ALA A 5 3.21 -49.88 28.28
CA ALA A 5 3.91 -48.83 27.56
C ALA A 5 2.89 -48.00 26.79
N TYR A 6 2.71 -46.73 27.19
CA TYR A 6 1.95 -45.76 26.41
C TYR A 6 2.86 -45.17 25.34
N ILE A 7 2.60 -45.46 24.07
CA ILE A 7 3.23 -44.81 22.92
C ILE A 7 2.46 -43.51 22.67
N THR A 8 3.05 -42.40 23.07
CA THR A 8 2.51 -41.07 22.72
C THR A 8 2.86 -40.77 21.27
N PHE A 9 1.87 -40.80 20.40
CA PHE A 9 2.03 -40.42 18.99
C PHE A 9 2.00 -38.91 18.88
N ILE A 10 3.16 -38.26 18.74
CA ILE A 10 3.25 -36.83 18.50
C ILE A 10 2.99 -36.59 17.01
N LEU A 11 1.80 -36.09 16.68
CA LEU A 11 1.46 -35.64 15.34
C LEU A 11 2.15 -34.30 15.09
N ILE A 12 3.29 -34.34 14.40
CA ILE A 12 3.94 -33.09 13.91
C ILE A 12 3.18 -32.63 12.67
N THR A 13 2.21 -31.75 12.86
CA THR A 13 1.56 -31.06 11.74
C THR A 13 2.52 -30.01 11.19
N LYS A 14 3.13 -30.32 10.02
CA LYS A 14 3.82 -29.27 9.25
C LYS A 14 2.78 -28.30 8.70
N SER A 15 2.71 -27.11 9.25
CA SER A 15 1.97 -26.01 8.65
C SER A 15 2.67 -25.62 7.35
N PHE A 16 2.06 -25.93 6.22
CA PHE A 16 2.49 -25.40 4.92
C PHE A 16 2.04 -23.93 4.86
N ILE A 17 3.00 -23.03 4.91
CA ILE A 17 2.76 -21.61 4.64
C ILE A 17 2.69 -21.49 3.12
N PHE A 18 1.50 -21.26 2.57
CA PHE A 18 1.33 -20.94 1.16
C PHE A 18 1.53 -19.43 1.01
N SER A 19 2.55 -19.06 0.24
CA SER A 19 2.74 -17.67 -0.19
C SER A 19 1.67 -17.31 -1.21
N THR A 20 1.01 -16.18 -0.99
CA THR A 20 0.00 -15.64 -1.91
C THR A 20 0.57 -14.42 -2.65
N ASN A 21 0.27 -14.32 -3.94
CA ASN A 21 0.63 -13.16 -4.73
C ASN A 21 -0.58 -12.24 -4.84
N TYR A 22 -0.43 -11.00 -4.38
CA TYR A 22 -1.41 -9.93 -4.55
C TYR A 22 -0.95 -8.94 -5.60
N PHE A 23 -1.89 -8.30 -6.27
CA PHE A 23 -1.66 -7.29 -7.28
C PHE A 23 -2.35 -5.99 -6.89
N VAL A 24 -1.67 -4.86 -7.12
CA VAL A 24 -2.19 -3.51 -6.90
C VAL A 24 -2.03 -2.69 -8.16
N ALA A 25 -3.07 -1.98 -8.59
CA ALA A 25 -3.03 -1.11 -9.76
C ALA A 25 -3.91 0.13 -9.55
N ILE A 26 -3.29 1.31 -9.43
CA ILE A 26 -4.01 2.57 -9.20
C ILE A 26 -4.94 2.94 -10.35
N SER A 27 -4.62 2.55 -11.59
CA SER A 27 -5.34 2.98 -12.79
C SER A 27 -6.62 2.19 -13.09
N TYR A 28 -6.68 0.92 -12.68
CA TYR A 28 -7.82 0.03 -12.99
C TYR A 28 -8.18 -0.94 -11.86
N GLY A 29 -7.50 -0.87 -10.73
CA GLY A 29 -7.79 -1.67 -9.56
C GLY A 29 -9.04 -1.19 -8.81
N ASP A 30 -9.58 -2.08 -7.99
CA ASP A 30 -10.69 -1.81 -7.08
C ASP A 30 -10.44 -2.54 -5.77
N ASP A 31 -10.61 -1.87 -4.63
CA ASP A 31 -10.37 -2.45 -3.30
C ASP A 31 -11.47 -3.43 -2.87
N THR A 32 -12.52 -3.58 -3.68
CA THR A 32 -13.53 -4.65 -3.54
C THR A 32 -13.10 -5.96 -4.19
N ASN A 33 -12.07 -5.94 -5.05
CA ASN A 33 -11.48 -7.14 -5.61
C ASN A 33 -10.79 -7.98 -4.53
N ASN A 34 -10.44 -9.23 -4.88
CA ASN A 34 -9.64 -10.09 -4.00
C ASN A 34 -8.12 -9.90 -4.16
N GLY A 35 -7.67 -9.13 -5.15
CA GLY A 35 -6.28 -8.86 -5.42
C GLY A 35 -5.43 -10.02 -5.95
N LEU A 36 -6.01 -11.20 -6.16
CA LEU A 36 -5.28 -12.43 -6.53
C LEU A 36 -4.94 -12.53 -8.02
N SER A 37 -5.36 -11.57 -8.82
CA SER A 37 -5.11 -11.56 -10.27
C SER A 37 -4.72 -10.17 -10.73
N ILE A 38 -3.85 -10.13 -11.72
CA ILE A 38 -3.46 -8.88 -12.39
C ILE A 38 -4.66 -8.21 -13.09
N ASN A 39 -5.70 -8.98 -13.44
CA ASN A 39 -6.92 -8.47 -14.08
C ASN A 39 -7.98 -8.00 -13.06
N ALA A 40 -7.82 -8.34 -11.79
CA ALA A 40 -8.69 -7.94 -10.70
C ALA A 40 -7.85 -7.53 -9.47
N PRO A 41 -6.96 -6.52 -9.62
CA PRO A 41 -6.06 -6.09 -8.57
C PRO A 41 -6.78 -5.22 -7.54
N PHE A 42 -6.19 -5.05 -6.38
CA PHE A 42 -6.55 -3.97 -5.46
C PHE A 42 -6.23 -2.61 -6.11
N LYS A 43 -6.90 -1.57 -5.67
CA LYS A 43 -6.61 -0.21 -6.10
C LYS A 43 -5.48 0.43 -5.28
N THR A 44 -5.45 0.17 -3.97
CA THR A 44 -4.54 0.83 -3.04
C THR A 44 -3.51 -0.16 -2.46
N ILE A 45 -2.32 0.36 -2.16
CA ILE A 45 -1.28 -0.39 -1.45
C ILE A 45 -1.73 -0.64 0.00
N GLY A 46 -2.45 0.31 0.60
CA GLY A 46 -3.02 0.18 1.94
C GLY A 46 -3.96 -1.02 2.06
N LYS A 47 -4.78 -1.30 1.03
CA LYS A 47 -5.63 -2.49 1.00
C LYS A 47 -4.81 -3.78 0.98
N ALA A 48 -3.78 -3.86 0.16
CA ALA A 48 -2.88 -5.01 0.13
C ALA A 48 -2.16 -5.17 1.48
N ALA A 49 -1.69 -4.06 2.08
CA ALA A 49 -1.04 -4.06 3.39
C ALA A 49 -1.95 -4.58 4.51
N SER A 50 -3.26 -4.32 4.46
CA SER A 50 -4.23 -4.84 5.44
C SER A 50 -4.63 -6.30 5.21
N THR A 51 -4.37 -6.84 4.01
CA THR A 51 -4.82 -8.19 3.62
C THR A 51 -3.71 -9.24 3.75
N LYS A 52 -2.45 -8.81 3.69
CA LYS A 52 -1.25 -9.66 3.68
C LYS A 52 -1.16 -10.64 4.84
N SER A 53 -0.48 -11.74 4.62
CA SER A 53 -0.03 -12.71 5.62
C SER A 53 1.46 -13.01 5.46
N SER A 54 2.04 -13.77 6.39
CA SER A 54 3.45 -14.15 6.35
C SER A 54 3.80 -14.89 5.05
N GLY A 55 4.86 -14.45 4.38
CA GLY A 55 5.35 -15.03 3.12
C GLY A 55 4.68 -14.48 1.86
N ASP A 56 3.68 -13.59 1.97
CA ASP A 56 2.98 -13.04 0.81
C ASP A 56 3.82 -12.01 0.03
N ILE A 57 3.57 -11.94 -1.27
CA ILE A 57 4.20 -10.98 -2.16
C ILE A 57 3.13 -10.07 -2.76
N CYS A 58 3.33 -8.77 -2.62
CA CYS A 58 2.46 -7.76 -3.20
C CYS A 58 3.16 -7.08 -4.38
N TYR A 59 2.65 -7.32 -5.58
CA TYR A 59 3.12 -6.73 -6.83
C TYR A 59 2.37 -5.43 -7.13
N ILE A 60 3.10 -4.31 -7.14
CA ILE A 60 2.54 -2.99 -7.38
C ILE A 60 2.79 -2.60 -8.84
N ARG A 61 1.73 -2.29 -9.57
CA ARG A 61 1.77 -1.84 -10.96
C ARG A 61 2.22 -0.38 -11.04
N GLN A 62 2.68 0.02 -12.21
CA GLN A 62 3.10 1.40 -12.46
C GLN A 62 2.04 2.41 -12.07
N GLY A 63 2.49 3.52 -11.50
CA GLY A 63 1.62 4.63 -11.13
C GLY A 63 2.16 5.46 -9.99
N ARG A 64 1.41 6.52 -9.67
CA ARG A 64 1.64 7.35 -8.49
C ARG A 64 0.52 7.08 -7.50
N TYR A 65 0.89 6.64 -6.32
CA TYR A 65 0.00 6.29 -5.23
C TYR A 65 0.07 7.40 -4.17
N HIS A 66 -0.97 8.23 -4.12
CA HIS A 66 -1.12 9.27 -3.10
C HIS A 66 -1.76 8.66 -1.86
N GLU A 67 -0.98 8.02 -1.04
CA GLU A 67 -1.49 7.37 0.16
C GLU A 67 -0.44 7.31 1.27
N THR A 68 -0.93 7.34 2.51
CA THR A 68 -0.14 6.99 3.68
C THR A 68 -0.34 5.51 3.95
N ILE A 69 0.73 4.73 3.88
CA ILE A 69 0.67 3.30 4.10
C ILE A 69 1.01 3.03 5.57
N SER A 70 0.05 2.51 6.33
CA SER A 70 0.30 1.95 7.65
C SER A 70 0.47 0.45 7.54
N ILE A 71 1.59 -0.06 8.00
CA ILE A 71 1.86 -1.51 8.05
C ILE A 71 1.82 -1.92 9.52
N ASP A 72 0.61 -2.12 10.00
CA ASP A 72 0.37 -2.64 11.33
C ASP A 72 0.35 -4.18 11.27
N ASN A 73 0.69 -4.83 12.39
CA ASN A 73 0.75 -6.29 12.50
C ASN A 73 1.62 -6.92 11.39
N ILE A 74 2.94 -6.69 11.49
CA ILE A 74 3.91 -7.31 10.58
C ILE A 74 3.99 -8.80 10.91
N ASP A 75 3.23 -9.62 10.19
CA ASP A 75 3.21 -11.07 10.37
C ASP A 75 4.40 -11.76 9.68
N GLY A 76 5.28 -11.00 9.02
CA GLY A 76 6.47 -11.52 8.37
C GLY A 76 7.53 -11.99 9.36
N THR A 77 8.17 -13.10 9.04
CA THR A 77 9.37 -13.61 9.75
C THR A 77 10.59 -13.55 8.85
N SER A 78 11.79 -13.73 9.40
CA SER A 78 13.01 -13.82 8.58
C SER A 78 13.00 -14.94 7.55
N SER A 79 12.26 -16.02 7.80
CA SER A 79 12.09 -17.14 6.89
C SER A 79 10.87 -17.01 5.95
N SER A 80 9.96 -16.12 6.25
CA SER A 80 8.73 -15.87 5.48
C SER A 80 8.36 -14.38 5.52
N PRO A 81 9.18 -13.51 4.90
CA PRO A 81 8.93 -12.07 4.88
C PRO A 81 7.71 -11.74 4.03
N VAL A 82 7.01 -10.67 4.39
CA VAL A 82 6.05 -10.02 3.48
C VAL A 82 6.80 -9.09 2.56
N ILE A 83 6.59 -9.21 1.25
CA ILE A 83 7.34 -8.47 0.24
C ILE A 83 6.40 -7.54 -0.54
N PHE A 84 6.71 -6.26 -0.56
CA PHE A 84 6.11 -5.29 -1.47
C PHE A 84 7.15 -4.95 -2.54
N THR A 85 6.81 -5.16 -3.80
CA THR A 85 7.72 -4.90 -4.92
C THR A 85 6.98 -4.39 -6.14
N ASN A 86 7.66 -3.70 -7.02
CA ASN A 86 7.09 -3.32 -8.29
C ASN A 86 6.96 -4.54 -9.23
N TYR A 87 5.91 -4.54 -10.03
CA TYR A 87 5.68 -5.57 -11.03
C TYR A 87 6.58 -5.31 -12.26
N ASN A 88 7.33 -6.33 -12.71
CA ASN A 88 8.17 -6.28 -13.92
C ASN A 88 9.03 -5.01 -14.06
N ASN A 89 9.61 -4.51 -12.98
CA ASN A 89 10.41 -3.27 -12.96
C ASN A 89 9.64 -2.02 -13.40
N GLU A 90 8.32 -2.04 -13.33
CA GLU A 90 7.48 -0.87 -13.60
C GLU A 90 7.79 0.27 -12.62
N ARG A 91 7.65 1.52 -13.06
CA ARG A 91 7.91 2.68 -12.22
C ARG A 91 6.75 2.91 -11.24
N VAL A 92 6.99 2.70 -9.98
CA VAL A 92 6.07 2.97 -8.87
C VAL A 92 6.57 4.17 -8.07
N VAL A 93 5.69 5.11 -7.79
CA VAL A 93 5.96 6.26 -6.92
C VAL A 93 4.92 6.27 -5.80
N ILE A 94 5.38 6.16 -4.57
CA ILE A 94 4.54 6.38 -3.38
C ILE A 94 4.73 7.84 -2.98
N ASP A 95 3.63 8.55 -2.87
CA ASP A 95 3.62 9.99 -2.69
C ASP A 95 2.71 10.34 -1.49
N GLY A 96 3.32 10.81 -0.43
CA GLY A 96 2.61 11.24 0.78
C GLY A 96 1.97 12.61 0.69
N THR A 97 2.05 13.29 -0.47
CA THR A 97 1.41 14.59 -0.67
C THR A 97 -0.10 14.44 -0.87
N ILE A 98 -0.84 15.48 -0.54
CA ILE A 98 -2.27 15.57 -0.78
C ILE A 98 -2.50 16.52 -1.95
N PRO A 99 -3.11 16.07 -3.06
CA PRO A 99 -3.37 16.92 -4.20
C PRO A 99 -4.40 18.01 -3.85
N ILE A 100 -4.13 19.25 -4.23
CA ILE A 100 -5.09 20.34 -4.12
C ILE A 100 -6.07 20.22 -5.28
N THR A 101 -7.25 19.68 -5.03
CA THR A 101 -8.30 19.47 -6.03
C THR A 101 -9.35 20.60 -6.06
N SER A 102 -9.30 21.51 -5.07
CA SER A 102 -10.22 22.64 -5.00
C SER A 102 -10.00 23.60 -6.18
N ALA A 103 -11.10 24.19 -6.70
CA ALA A 103 -11.02 25.15 -7.80
C ALA A 103 -10.21 26.39 -7.41
N TRP A 104 -9.35 26.82 -8.31
CA TRP A 104 -8.58 28.06 -8.19
C TRP A 104 -9.37 29.23 -8.78
N THR A 105 -9.45 30.31 -8.06
CA THR A 105 -10.14 31.54 -8.49
C THR A 105 -9.16 32.70 -8.59
N LYS A 106 -9.25 33.48 -9.66
CA LYS A 106 -8.43 34.65 -9.86
C LYS A 106 -8.92 35.79 -8.96
N VAL A 107 -7.99 36.53 -8.38
CA VAL A 107 -8.33 37.67 -7.51
C VAL A 107 -8.41 38.94 -8.38
N GLY A 108 -9.63 39.34 -8.73
CA GLY A 108 -9.90 40.48 -9.59
C GLY A 108 -9.19 40.40 -10.94
N SER A 109 -8.56 41.49 -11.40
CA SER A 109 -7.75 41.54 -12.61
C SER A 109 -6.27 41.25 -12.38
N SER A 110 -5.86 40.90 -11.16
CA SER A 110 -4.47 40.56 -10.81
C SER A 110 -4.04 39.21 -11.37
N ASN A 111 -2.73 38.90 -11.30
CA ASN A 111 -2.21 37.58 -11.60
C ASN A 111 -2.14 36.66 -10.37
N ILE A 112 -2.90 36.98 -9.33
CA ILE A 112 -2.98 36.22 -8.09
C ILE A 112 -4.14 35.24 -8.19
N TRP A 113 -3.88 33.98 -7.85
CA TRP A 113 -4.88 32.93 -7.76
C TRP A 113 -5.01 32.46 -6.32
N ARG A 114 -6.23 32.16 -5.90
CA ARG A 114 -6.51 31.62 -4.57
C ARG A 114 -7.35 30.37 -4.67
N THR A 115 -7.15 29.47 -3.73
CA THR A 115 -8.00 28.30 -3.51
C THR A 115 -8.26 28.17 -2.02
N LYS A 116 -9.33 27.47 -1.66
CA LYS A 116 -9.64 27.15 -0.27
C LYS A 116 -9.05 25.79 0.07
N LEU A 117 -8.28 25.73 1.13
CA LEU A 117 -7.77 24.50 1.70
C LEU A 117 -8.68 24.07 2.85
N THR A 118 -8.85 22.77 3.02
CA THR A 118 -9.65 22.19 4.11
C THR A 118 -8.82 21.85 5.34
N GLN A 119 -7.49 22.01 5.22
CA GLN A 119 -6.52 21.72 6.27
C GLN A 119 -5.33 22.67 6.18
N ASP A 120 -4.61 22.84 7.26
CA ASP A 120 -3.35 23.57 7.27
C ASP A 120 -2.30 22.82 6.48
N ILE A 121 -1.51 23.57 5.69
CA ILE A 121 -0.39 23.01 4.92
C ILE A 121 0.92 23.55 5.48
N TRP A 122 1.92 22.67 5.57
CA TRP A 122 3.28 23.03 5.99
C TRP A 122 4.23 23.15 4.80
N GLN A 123 3.92 22.47 3.71
CA GLN A 123 4.70 22.48 2.47
C GLN A 123 3.77 22.50 1.28
N LEU A 124 4.16 23.22 0.23
CA LEU A 124 3.46 23.28 -1.04
C LEU A 124 4.43 22.86 -2.14
N PHE A 125 4.01 21.92 -2.99
CA PHE A 125 4.76 21.49 -4.17
C PHE A 125 3.99 21.90 -5.43
N ILE A 126 4.71 22.50 -6.39
CA ILE A 126 4.19 22.79 -7.73
C ILE A 126 5.15 22.15 -8.72
N ASN A 127 4.63 21.29 -9.59
CA ASN A 127 5.45 20.54 -10.55
C ASN A 127 6.63 19.80 -9.90
N TRP A 128 6.41 19.25 -8.69
CA TRP A 128 7.38 18.49 -7.88
C TRP A 128 8.48 19.32 -7.22
N GLU A 129 8.42 20.63 -7.34
CA GLU A 129 9.33 21.56 -6.66
C GLU A 129 8.66 22.14 -5.43
N GLU A 130 9.36 22.10 -4.29
CA GLU A 130 8.91 22.73 -3.05
C GLU A 130 8.88 24.25 -3.22
N GLN A 131 7.77 24.85 -2.82
CA GLN A 131 7.57 26.29 -2.89
C GLN A 131 7.80 26.94 -1.54
N VAL A 132 8.41 28.11 -1.57
CA VAL A 132 8.59 28.93 -0.37
C VAL A 132 7.24 29.51 0.04
N MET A 133 6.79 29.17 1.24
CA MET A 133 5.57 29.72 1.80
C MET A 133 5.76 31.20 2.14
N ALA A 134 4.91 32.06 1.63
CA ALA A 134 4.87 33.45 2.05
C ALA A 134 4.42 33.54 3.52
N ARG A 135 5.15 34.31 4.31
CA ARG A 135 4.84 34.58 5.72
C ARG A 135 4.04 35.89 5.83
#